data_7588be90d5a39e5eb92ede7ad859e2eb
#
_entry.id   7588be90d5a39e5eb92ede7ad859e2eb
#
_cell.length_a   1.000
_cell.length_b   1.000
_cell.length_c   1.000
_cell.angle_alpha   90.00
_cell.angle_beta   90.00
_cell.angle_gamma   90.00
#
_symmetry.space_group_name_H-M   'P 1'
#
loop_
_entity.id
_entity.type
_entity.pdbx_description
1 polymer ?
#
loop_
_entity_poly.entity_id
_entity_poly.type
_entity_poly.pdbx_seq_one_letter_code
_entity_poly.pdbx_strand_id
1 'polypeptide(L)'
;LNDIKIGSHTGGYTPFCFDITHYLKPGNQKLVVKVWDPTTDGYQPVGKQNANPNGIWYTPVTGIWQTVWMEPVNNKHIIHIESTPDIDSQKLTVHVATEGTTWGDLVNIQVKDGNTVVANAKGAVGQPVDIAIENPKLWSPESPSLYDVEVKLFSGGKLQDKIKSYAAMRKISTQRDGNGIVRLQLNNKDYFQFGPLDQGWWPDGLYTAPTDEALRYDIQKAKDFGFNMIRKHVKVEPARWYTYCDQLGILVWQDMPSGDKSPQWQNHQYFNGSELIRSAESEANYKKEWKEIIDCLRSYPSIVTWVPFNEAWGQFKTVEIAEWTKKYDTSRLVNPASGGNFYHTGDMLDLHNYPGPEMYLADGER
;
A
#
# COMPACT_ATOMS: atom_id res chain seq x y z
N LEU A 1 16.92 12.43 21.05
CA LEU A 1 16.12 12.96 22.14
C LEU A 1 17.06 13.35 23.29
N ASN A 2 16.94 14.59 23.79
CA ASN A 2 17.75 15.07 24.91
C ASN A 2 19.27 14.87 24.72
N ASP A 3 19.74 15.14 23.49
CA ASP A 3 21.13 15.01 23.02
C ASP A 3 21.65 13.55 22.95
N ILE A 4 20.76 12.55 23.08
CA ILE A 4 21.06 11.12 22.88
C ILE A 4 20.45 10.67 21.57
N LYS A 5 21.22 9.95 20.73
CA LYS A 5 20.72 9.32 19.51
C LYS A 5 19.82 8.14 19.89
N ILE A 6 18.55 8.16 19.47
CA ILE A 6 17.56 7.11 19.74
C ILE A 6 17.41 6.12 18.58
N GLY A 7 17.73 6.52 17.37
CA GLY A 7 17.64 5.64 16.22
C GLY A 7 17.92 6.31 14.90
N SER A 8 17.68 5.56 13.82
CA SER A 8 17.76 6.03 12.45
C SER A 8 16.82 5.21 11.58
N HIS A 9 16.31 5.82 10.53
CA HIS A 9 15.46 5.20 9.51
C HIS A 9 16.02 5.54 8.13
N THR A 10 15.83 4.67 7.15
CA THR A 10 16.15 4.86 5.74
C THR A 10 14.96 4.49 4.89
N GLY A 11 14.67 5.32 3.90
CA GLY A 11 13.48 5.25 3.06
C GLY A 11 12.57 6.45 3.28
N GLY A 12 11.81 6.83 2.25
CA GLY A 12 11.00 8.04 2.24
C GLY A 12 9.49 7.81 2.35
N TYR A 13 9.03 6.56 2.34
CA TYR A 13 7.62 6.26 2.09
C TYR A 13 6.95 5.41 3.17
N THR A 14 7.70 4.95 4.15
CA THR A 14 7.19 4.08 5.20
C THR A 14 7.35 4.70 6.59
N PRO A 15 6.43 4.42 7.53
CA PRO A 15 6.51 4.92 8.90
C PRO A 15 7.64 4.24 9.67
N PHE A 16 8.11 4.91 10.72
CA PHE A 16 9.05 4.35 11.68
C PHE A 16 8.68 4.78 13.10
N CYS A 17 9.07 3.97 14.08
CA CYS A 17 8.78 4.17 15.49
C CYS A 17 10.03 3.89 16.34
N PHE A 18 10.15 4.60 17.45
CA PHE A 18 11.20 4.36 18.46
C PHE A 18 10.61 4.39 19.85
N ASP A 19 10.96 3.43 20.69
CA ASP A 19 10.71 3.52 22.12
C ASP A 19 11.61 4.59 22.75
N ILE A 20 11.00 5.60 23.34
CA ILE A 20 11.71 6.73 23.94
C ILE A 20 11.66 6.71 25.48
N THR A 21 11.08 5.68 26.10
CA THR A 21 10.81 5.59 27.53
C THR A 21 12.05 5.92 28.38
N HIS A 22 13.21 5.32 28.06
CA HIS A 22 14.44 5.48 28.81
C HIS A 22 15.19 6.80 28.53
N TYR A 23 14.73 7.58 27.58
CA TYR A 23 15.36 8.85 27.15
C TYR A 23 14.61 10.08 27.66
N LEU A 24 13.43 9.86 28.26
CA LEU A 24 12.61 10.94 28.82
C LEU A 24 13.23 11.50 30.11
N LYS A 25 13.10 12.80 30.29
CA LYS A 25 13.52 13.55 31.49
C LYS A 25 12.32 14.29 32.08
N PRO A 26 12.35 14.66 33.37
CA PRO A 26 11.35 15.57 33.91
C PRO A 26 11.34 16.91 33.17
N GLY A 27 10.15 17.44 32.87
CA GLY A 27 9.94 18.70 32.18
C GLY A 27 10.04 18.62 30.65
N ASN A 28 10.49 19.69 30.02
CA ASN A 28 10.52 19.81 28.57
C ASN A 28 11.53 18.84 27.93
N GLN A 29 11.13 18.26 26.81
CA GLN A 29 11.97 17.37 26.01
C GLN A 29 12.51 18.14 24.80
N LYS A 30 13.75 17.84 24.40
CA LYS A 30 14.36 18.35 23.18
C LYS A 30 14.49 17.23 22.15
N LEU A 31 13.62 17.23 21.13
CA LEU A 31 13.72 16.31 20.00
C LEU A 31 14.47 16.98 18.84
N VAL A 32 15.49 16.32 18.32
CA VAL A 32 16.21 16.74 17.12
C VAL A 32 16.10 15.63 16.07
N VAL A 33 15.58 15.99 14.90
CA VAL A 33 15.53 15.13 13.72
C VAL A 33 16.49 15.68 12.69
N LYS A 34 17.45 14.87 12.26
CA LYS A 34 18.37 15.22 11.17
C LYS A 34 18.00 14.38 9.95
N VAL A 35 17.64 15.05 8.86
CA VAL A 35 17.31 14.42 7.59
C VAL A 35 18.45 14.68 6.60
N TRP A 36 18.80 13.66 5.84
CA TRP A 36 19.66 13.76 4.66
C TRP A 36 18.89 13.17 3.47
N ASP A 37 18.74 13.94 2.42
CA ASP A 37 18.03 13.57 1.21
C ASP A 37 18.80 14.10 0.00
N PRO A 38 19.40 13.22 -0.80
CA PRO A 38 20.12 13.63 -2.00
C PRO A 38 19.19 13.82 -3.21
N THR A 39 17.86 13.75 -3.04
CA THR A 39 16.84 13.82 -4.10
C THR A 39 17.09 12.75 -5.17
N THR A 40 17.72 13.13 -6.30
CA THR A 40 17.97 12.24 -7.44
C THR A 40 19.42 11.75 -7.52
N ASP A 41 20.25 12.04 -6.54
CA ASP A 41 21.70 11.69 -6.53
C ASP A 41 22.03 10.52 -5.58
N GLY A 42 21.05 9.74 -5.21
CA GLY A 42 21.21 8.57 -4.36
C GLY A 42 20.57 7.31 -4.94
N TYR A 43 20.75 6.19 -4.25
CA TYR A 43 20.23 4.88 -4.66
C TYR A 43 18.86 4.54 -4.03
N GLN A 44 18.16 5.54 -3.51
CA GLN A 44 16.80 5.38 -2.97
C GLN A 44 15.75 5.55 -4.06
N PRO A 45 14.55 4.98 -3.89
CA PRO A 45 13.37 5.36 -4.66
C PRO A 45 13.06 6.84 -4.52
N VAL A 46 12.78 7.52 -5.61
CA VAL A 46 12.62 8.99 -5.64
C VAL A 46 11.23 9.45 -6.11
N GLY A 47 10.47 8.57 -6.74
CA GLY A 47 9.22 8.96 -7.38
C GLY A 47 9.47 9.99 -8.50
N LYS A 48 8.55 10.93 -8.67
CA LYS A 48 8.68 11.99 -9.69
C LYS A 48 9.36 13.26 -9.19
N GLN A 49 10.17 13.16 -8.16
CA GLN A 49 10.95 14.27 -7.63
C GLN A 49 12.20 14.52 -8.48
N ASN A 50 12.50 15.78 -8.79
CA ASN A 50 13.67 16.16 -9.55
C ASN A 50 14.22 17.50 -9.07
N ALA A 51 15.55 17.59 -8.90
CA ALA A 51 16.22 18.82 -8.48
C ALA A 51 16.04 19.97 -9.50
N ASN A 52 15.81 19.65 -10.78
CA ASN A 52 15.47 20.57 -11.85
C ASN A 52 14.11 20.21 -12.45
N PRO A 53 13.00 20.49 -11.74
CA PRO A 53 11.68 20.05 -12.15
C PRO A 53 11.25 20.75 -13.44
N ASN A 54 10.85 19.94 -14.43
CA ASN A 54 10.29 20.40 -15.69
C ASN A 54 9.46 19.27 -16.32
N GLY A 55 8.58 19.60 -17.27
CA GLY A 55 7.74 18.62 -17.95
C GLY A 55 6.89 17.82 -16.95
N ILE A 56 7.17 16.52 -16.85
CA ILE A 56 6.43 15.58 -15.99
C ILE A 56 6.97 15.47 -14.56
N TRP A 57 8.00 16.23 -14.21
CA TRP A 57 8.69 16.16 -12.92
C TRP A 57 8.26 17.27 -11.97
N TYR A 58 8.33 16.99 -10.68
CA TYR A 58 7.91 17.88 -9.61
C TYR A 58 9.08 18.34 -8.75
N THR A 59 8.88 19.50 -8.10
CA THR A 59 9.79 20.03 -7.09
C THR A 59 9.99 19.00 -5.97
N PRO A 60 11.24 18.68 -5.62
CA PRO A 60 11.51 17.72 -4.56
C PRO A 60 11.17 18.28 -3.18
N VAL A 61 10.90 17.39 -2.25
CA VAL A 61 10.67 17.71 -0.84
C VAL A 61 11.63 16.92 0.03
N THR A 62 12.11 17.54 1.11
CA THR A 62 13.00 16.91 2.08
C THR A 62 12.44 17.08 3.49
N GLY A 63 12.47 16.02 4.28
CA GLY A 63 12.03 16.06 5.67
C GLY A 63 10.88 15.09 5.97
N ILE A 64 10.38 15.23 7.19
CA ILE A 64 9.20 14.45 7.64
C ILE A 64 7.95 15.08 7.02
N TRP A 65 7.26 14.35 6.17
CA TRP A 65 6.13 14.86 5.40
C TRP A 65 4.77 14.29 5.83
N GLN A 66 4.77 13.36 6.80
CA GLN A 66 3.56 12.81 7.40
C GLN A 66 3.48 13.12 8.90
N THR A 67 2.37 12.77 9.52
CA THR A 67 2.09 13.06 10.94
C THR A 67 3.15 12.45 11.86
N VAL A 68 3.59 13.24 12.83
CA VAL A 68 4.43 12.80 13.96
C VAL A 68 3.58 12.80 15.21
N TRP A 69 3.59 11.68 15.95
CA TRP A 69 2.87 11.57 17.22
C TRP A 69 3.65 10.75 18.24
N MET A 70 3.22 10.83 19.46
CA MET A 70 3.73 10.04 20.57
C MET A 70 2.56 9.53 21.38
N GLU A 71 2.59 8.29 21.81
CA GLU A 71 1.58 7.68 22.65
C GLU A 71 2.19 6.82 23.75
N PRO A 72 1.58 6.79 24.95
CA PRO A 72 1.94 5.84 25.99
C PRO A 72 1.31 4.49 25.67
N VAL A 73 2.09 3.44 25.76
CA VAL A 73 1.64 2.06 25.61
C VAL A 73 2.05 1.22 26.81
N ASN A 74 1.34 0.12 27.06
CA ASN A 74 1.75 -0.86 28.05
C ASN A 74 3.00 -1.61 27.56
N ASN A 75 3.74 -2.24 28.50
CA ASN A 75 4.89 -3.08 28.13
C ASN A 75 4.52 -4.22 27.17
N LYS A 76 3.27 -4.70 27.26
CA LYS A 76 2.68 -5.63 26.31
C LYS A 76 1.61 -4.89 25.53
N HIS A 77 1.86 -4.68 24.24
CA HIS A 77 0.94 -3.90 23.40
C HIS A 77 0.88 -4.43 21.98
N ILE A 78 -0.12 -3.98 21.23
CA ILE A 78 -0.37 -4.30 19.84
C ILE A 78 0.32 -3.23 19.00
N ILE A 79 1.17 -3.66 18.06
CA ILE A 79 1.91 -2.75 17.16
C ILE A 79 1.31 -2.68 15.76
N HIS A 80 0.67 -3.77 15.29
CA HIS A 80 0.08 -3.80 13.96
C HIS A 80 -1.02 -4.87 13.86
N ILE A 81 -2.03 -4.59 13.03
CA ILE A 81 -3.06 -5.56 12.63
C ILE A 81 -3.05 -5.68 11.12
N GLU A 82 -2.97 -6.90 10.64
CA GLU A 82 -3.12 -7.24 9.23
C GLU A 82 -4.36 -8.10 9.04
N SER A 83 -5.18 -7.80 8.03
CA SER A 83 -6.39 -8.55 7.73
C SER A 83 -6.40 -9.00 6.27
N THR A 84 -6.74 -10.27 6.04
CA THR A 84 -6.84 -10.86 4.71
C THR A 84 -8.20 -11.56 4.58
N PRO A 85 -9.09 -11.07 3.69
CA PRO A 85 -10.38 -11.67 3.45
C PRO A 85 -10.29 -12.85 2.48
N ASP A 86 -11.10 -13.87 2.72
CA ASP A 86 -11.41 -14.95 1.80
C ASP A 86 -12.94 -15.09 1.70
N ILE A 87 -13.51 -14.53 0.64
CA ILE A 87 -14.96 -14.54 0.45
C ILE A 87 -15.50 -15.91 0.05
N ASP A 88 -14.69 -16.73 -0.59
CA ASP A 88 -15.09 -18.06 -1.04
C ASP A 88 -15.28 -19.00 0.15
N SER A 89 -14.42 -18.86 1.16
CA SER A 89 -14.51 -19.59 2.44
C SER A 89 -15.26 -18.81 3.52
N GLN A 90 -15.78 -17.61 3.22
CA GLN A 90 -16.47 -16.71 4.17
C GLN A 90 -15.65 -16.46 5.43
N LYS A 91 -14.36 -16.18 5.26
CA LYS A 91 -13.39 -16.09 6.33
C LYS A 91 -12.58 -14.80 6.26
N LEU A 92 -12.34 -14.19 7.41
CA LEU A 92 -11.36 -13.13 7.61
C LEU A 92 -10.20 -13.68 8.43
N THR A 93 -9.01 -13.70 7.88
CA THR A 93 -7.79 -14.04 8.63
C THR A 93 -7.18 -12.76 9.18
N VAL A 94 -6.94 -12.69 10.49
CA VAL A 94 -6.33 -11.53 11.15
C VAL A 94 -5.02 -11.95 11.80
N HIS A 95 -3.96 -11.25 11.44
CA HIS A 95 -2.66 -11.36 12.09
C HIS A 95 -2.43 -10.13 12.99
N VAL A 96 -2.07 -10.36 14.25
CA VAL A 96 -1.82 -9.31 15.25
C VAL A 96 -0.37 -9.34 15.66
N ALA A 97 0.39 -8.33 15.23
CA ALA A 97 1.76 -8.13 15.69
C ALA A 97 1.76 -7.42 17.05
N THR A 98 2.55 -7.92 17.97
CA THR A 98 2.61 -7.43 19.36
C THR A 98 4.04 -7.27 19.82
N GLU A 99 4.26 -6.42 20.81
CA GLU A 99 5.55 -6.25 21.48
C GLU A 99 5.45 -6.60 22.98
N GLY A 100 6.54 -7.06 23.56
CA GLY A 100 6.63 -7.44 24.98
C GLY A 100 5.85 -8.70 25.37
N THR A 101 5.16 -9.34 24.44
CA THR A 101 4.33 -10.53 24.70
C THR A 101 5.16 -11.80 24.82
N THR A 102 4.57 -12.79 25.45
CA THR A 102 5.19 -14.09 25.74
C THR A 102 4.25 -15.24 25.35
N TRP A 103 4.79 -16.44 25.29
CA TRP A 103 3.99 -17.65 25.05
C TRP A 103 2.88 -17.76 26.11
N GLY A 104 1.65 -18.00 25.67
CA GLY A 104 0.45 -18.05 26.53
C GLY A 104 -0.35 -16.73 26.60
N ASP A 105 0.19 -15.63 26.03
CA ASP A 105 -0.61 -14.43 25.82
C ASP A 105 -1.59 -14.64 24.63
N LEU A 106 -2.77 -14.04 24.72
CA LEU A 106 -3.88 -14.27 23.80
C LEU A 106 -4.41 -12.97 23.23
N VAL A 107 -4.88 -13.04 22.00
CA VAL A 107 -5.71 -11.99 21.40
C VAL A 107 -7.17 -12.45 21.32
N ASN A 108 -8.08 -11.51 21.60
CA ASN A 108 -9.51 -11.66 21.33
C ASN A 108 -9.92 -10.63 20.28
N ILE A 109 -10.47 -11.09 19.16
CA ILE A 109 -10.83 -10.30 18.00
C ILE A 109 -12.34 -10.34 17.84
N GLN A 110 -12.96 -9.17 17.82
CA GLN A 110 -14.39 -9.00 17.61
C GLN A 110 -14.64 -8.23 16.33
N VAL A 111 -15.47 -8.79 15.47
CA VAL A 111 -15.88 -8.18 14.19
C VAL A 111 -17.34 -7.73 14.32
N LYS A 112 -17.61 -6.48 13.91
CA LYS A 112 -18.94 -5.86 14.01
C LYS A 112 -19.38 -5.30 12.66
N ASP A 113 -20.66 -5.39 12.40
CA ASP A 113 -21.37 -4.65 11.35
C ASP A 113 -22.19 -3.55 12.05
N GLY A 114 -21.67 -2.34 12.06
CA GLY A 114 -22.19 -1.26 12.89
C GLY A 114 -22.16 -1.63 14.38
N ASN A 115 -23.31 -1.67 15.02
CA ASN A 115 -23.42 -2.02 16.45
C ASN A 115 -23.55 -3.54 16.70
N THR A 116 -23.68 -4.34 15.65
CA THR A 116 -23.94 -5.79 15.79
C THR A 116 -22.63 -6.57 15.71
N VAL A 117 -22.36 -7.40 16.72
CA VAL A 117 -21.25 -8.35 16.67
C VAL A 117 -21.64 -9.49 15.73
N VAL A 118 -20.88 -9.62 14.63
CA VAL A 118 -21.12 -10.67 13.61
C VAL A 118 -20.18 -11.86 13.78
N ALA A 119 -19.01 -11.64 14.38
CA ALA A 119 -18.07 -12.72 14.65
C ALA A 119 -17.15 -12.37 15.84
N ASN A 120 -16.60 -13.41 16.47
CA ASN A 120 -15.65 -13.28 17.56
C ASN A 120 -14.72 -14.50 17.57
N ALA A 121 -13.42 -14.26 17.70
CA ALA A 121 -12.44 -15.33 17.74
C ALA A 121 -11.32 -15.01 18.77
N LYS A 122 -10.64 -16.06 19.22
CA LYS A 122 -9.48 -15.97 20.10
C LYS A 122 -8.33 -16.75 19.48
N GLY A 123 -7.12 -16.24 19.64
CA GLY A 123 -5.91 -16.91 19.18
C GLY A 123 -4.72 -16.60 20.03
N ALA A 124 -3.65 -17.34 19.83
CA ALA A 124 -2.35 -17.05 20.44
C ALA A 124 -1.70 -15.85 19.74
N VAL A 125 -0.96 -15.03 20.49
CA VAL A 125 -0.14 -13.96 19.91
C VAL A 125 0.85 -14.53 18.89
N GLY A 126 1.10 -13.77 17.80
CA GLY A 126 2.03 -14.17 16.74
C GLY A 126 1.51 -15.27 15.80
N GLN A 127 0.26 -15.72 15.97
CA GLN A 127 -0.39 -16.66 15.06
C GLN A 127 -1.56 -16.01 14.34
N PRO A 128 -1.80 -16.31 13.07
CA PRO A 128 -3.00 -15.86 12.37
C PRO A 128 -4.26 -16.44 13.03
N VAL A 129 -5.30 -15.64 13.10
CA VAL A 129 -6.60 -16.01 13.65
C VAL A 129 -7.64 -15.98 12.56
N ASP A 130 -8.20 -17.14 12.23
CA ASP A 130 -9.28 -17.28 11.26
C ASP A 130 -10.64 -17.00 11.92
N ILE A 131 -11.42 -16.14 11.31
CA ILE A 131 -12.71 -15.67 11.80
C ILE A 131 -13.77 -15.93 10.72
N ALA A 132 -14.70 -16.84 10.96
CA ALA A 132 -15.82 -17.07 10.07
C ALA A 132 -16.79 -15.86 10.13
N ILE A 133 -17.14 -15.34 8.97
CA ILE A 133 -18.16 -14.28 8.81
C ILE A 133 -19.22 -14.83 7.85
N GLU A 134 -20.30 -15.34 8.40
CA GLU A 134 -21.37 -15.95 7.63
C GLU A 134 -22.11 -14.92 6.77
N ASN A 135 -22.31 -15.23 5.48
CA ASN A 135 -22.98 -14.36 4.51
C ASN A 135 -22.46 -12.91 4.54
N PRO A 136 -21.16 -12.69 4.33
CA PRO A 136 -20.55 -11.38 4.51
C PRO A 136 -21.11 -10.35 3.52
N LYS A 137 -21.28 -9.11 3.99
CA LYS A 137 -21.46 -7.96 3.10
C LYS A 137 -20.15 -7.72 2.36
N LEU A 138 -20.16 -7.84 1.05
CA LEU A 138 -18.98 -7.65 0.25
C LEU A 138 -18.73 -6.16 -0.01
N TRP A 139 -17.48 -5.78 0.07
CA TRP A 139 -17.05 -4.43 -0.27
C TRP A 139 -16.91 -4.28 -1.79
N SER A 140 -17.44 -3.18 -2.33
CA SER A 140 -17.21 -2.73 -3.71
C SER A 140 -17.30 -1.20 -3.78
N PRO A 141 -16.91 -0.58 -4.89
CA PRO A 141 -17.10 0.87 -5.09
C PRO A 141 -18.55 1.34 -4.95
N GLU A 142 -19.52 0.50 -5.30
CA GLU A 142 -20.95 0.79 -5.19
C GLU A 142 -21.50 0.53 -3.79
N SER A 143 -20.84 -0.35 -3.03
CA SER A 143 -21.24 -0.74 -1.68
C SER A 143 -20.00 -0.91 -0.79
N PRO A 144 -19.41 0.21 -0.30
CA PRO A 144 -18.16 0.17 0.47
C PRO A 144 -18.38 -0.30 1.92
N SER A 145 -18.84 -1.54 2.06
CA SER A 145 -19.15 -2.14 3.35
C SER A 145 -17.89 -2.45 4.14
N LEU A 146 -17.71 -1.82 5.30
CA LEU A 146 -16.61 -2.02 6.22
C LEU A 146 -17.12 -2.62 7.53
N TYR A 147 -16.37 -3.57 8.06
CA TYR A 147 -16.60 -4.15 9.38
C TYR A 147 -15.65 -3.49 10.39
N ASP A 148 -16.15 -3.08 11.55
CA ASP A 148 -15.30 -2.68 12.66
C ASP A 148 -14.61 -3.91 13.25
N VAL A 149 -13.30 -3.80 13.50
CA VAL A 149 -12.49 -4.85 14.12
C VAL A 149 -11.91 -4.34 15.43
N GLU A 150 -12.33 -4.93 16.54
CA GLU A 150 -11.78 -4.64 17.87
C GLU A 150 -10.86 -5.77 18.29
N VAL A 151 -9.59 -5.46 18.59
CA VAL A 151 -8.61 -6.42 19.07
C VAL A 151 -8.22 -6.09 20.51
N LYS A 152 -8.30 -7.10 21.38
CA LYS A 152 -7.88 -7.03 22.78
C LYS A 152 -6.74 -8.01 23.02
N LEU A 153 -5.67 -7.55 23.64
CA LEU A 153 -4.53 -8.35 24.06
C LEU A 153 -4.67 -8.71 25.55
N PHE A 154 -4.52 -9.98 25.87
CA PHE A 154 -4.58 -10.49 27.24
C PHE A 154 -3.29 -11.21 27.63
N SER A 155 -2.84 -10.98 28.85
CA SER A 155 -1.74 -11.72 29.48
C SER A 155 -2.13 -12.13 30.88
N GLY A 156 -2.00 -13.42 31.21
CA GLY A 156 -2.44 -13.96 32.50
C GLY A 156 -3.91 -13.67 32.83
N GLY A 157 -4.77 -13.62 31.82
CA GLY A 157 -6.19 -13.29 31.93
C GLY A 157 -6.51 -11.80 32.14
N LYS A 158 -5.50 -10.92 32.19
CA LYS A 158 -5.67 -9.47 32.33
C LYS A 158 -5.55 -8.78 30.99
N LEU A 159 -6.45 -7.81 30.72
CA LEU A 159 -6.36 -6.94 29.56
C LEU A 159 -5.08 -6.10 29.63
N GLN A 160 -4.28 -6.15 28.58
CA GLN A 160 -3.05 -5.39 28.43
C GLN A 160 -3.23 -4.22 27.48
N ASP A 161 -3.86 -4.48 26.32
CA ASP A 161 -4.07 -3.47 25.29
C ASP A 161 -5.36 -3.72 24.53
N LYS A 162 -5.86 -2.65 23.90
CA LYS A 162 -7.08 -2.68 23.09
C LYS A 162 -7.00 -1.66 22.00
N ILE A 163 -7.10 -2.12 20.76
CA ILE A 163 -7.16 -1.23 19.59
C ILE A 163 -8.38 -1.51 18.72
N LYS A 164 -8.76 -0.51 17.93
CA LYS A 164 -9.82 -0.59 16.94
C LYS A 164 -9.24 -0.41 15.55
N SER A 165 -9.72 -1.20 14.62
CA SER A 165 -9.41 -1.15 13.21
C SER A 165 -10.67 -1.44 12.41
N TYR A 166 -10.53 -1.65 11.12
CA TYR A 166 -11.60 -2.13 10.26
C TYR A 166 -11.07 -3.14 9.25
N ALA A 167 -11.97 -3.88 8.64
CA ALA A 167 -11.69 -4.80 7.55
C ALA A 167 -12.85 -4.82 6.55
N ALA A 168 -12.59 -5.34 5.36
CA ALA A 168 -13.64 -5.58 4.37
C ALA A 168 -13.53 -6.99 3.80
N MET A 169 -14.67 -7.55 3.43
CA MET A 169 -14.75 -8.80 2.71
C MET A 169 -14.81 -8.50 1.21
N ARG A 170 -13.72 -8.76 0.49
CA ARG A 170 -13.63 -8.56 -0.97
C ARG A 170 -12.61 -9.51 -1.57
N LYS A 171 -12.76 -9.79 -2.88
CA LYS A 171 -11.80 -10.55 -3.68
C LYS A 171 -11.58 -9.84 -5.01
N ILE A 172 -10.33 -9.71 -5.41
CA ILE A 172 -9.92 -9.33 -6.76
C ILE A 172 -9.28 -10.54 -7.44
N SER A 173 -9.60 -10.77 -8.68
CA SER A 173 -9.11 -11.93 -9.44
C SER A 173 -9.16 -11.68 -10.94
N THR A 174 -8.63 -12.61 -11.71
CA THR A 174 -8.85 -12.72 -13.14
C THR A 174 -9.53 -14.04 -13.45
N GLN A 175 -10.44 -14.05 -14.43
CA GLN A 175 -11.15 -15.26 -14.87
C GLN A 175 -11.37 -15.20 -16.38
N ARG A 176 -11.32 -16.36 -17.06
CA ARG A 176 -11.74 -16.44 -18.45
C ARG A 176 -13.26 -16.44 -18.52
N ASP A 177 -13.81 -15.57 -19.37
CA ASP A 177 -15.25 -15.54 -19.67
C ASP A 177 -15.63 -16.71 -20.61
N GLY A 178 -16.92 -16.80 -20.94
CA GLY A 178 -17.45 -17.84 -21.85
C GLY A 178 -16.87 -17.82 -23.27
N ASN A 179 -16.21 -16.73 -23.68
CA ASN A 179 -15.53 -16.58 -24.96
C ASN A 179 -14.01 -16.84 -24.86
N GLY A 180 -13.53 -17.24 -23.69
CA GLY A 180 -12.11 -17.48 -23.42
C GLY A 180 -11.27 -16.23 -23.16
N ILE A 181 -11.90 -15.04 -23.05
CA ILE A 181 -11.23 -13.77 -22.79
C ILE A 181 -11.01 -13.64 -21.29
N VAL A 182 -9.78 -13.30 -20.88
CA VAL A 182 -9.46 -13.02 -19.47
C VAL A 182 -10.08 -11.68 -19.04
N ARG A 183 -10.86 -11.70 -17.98
CA ARG A 183 -11.52 -10.53 -17.39
C ARG A 183 -11.02 -10.27 -15.98
N LEU A 184 -10.93 -9.01 -15.62
CA LEU A 184 -10.80 -8.60 -14.22
C LEU A 184 -12.12 -8.84 -13.50
N GLN A 185 -12.03 -9.40 -12.31
CA GLN A 185 -13.20 -9.67 -11.47
C GLN A 185 -13.08 -9.02 -10.11
N LEU A 186 -14.18 -8.48 -9.61
CA LEU A 186 -14.36 -8.09 -8.22
C LEU A 186 -15.46 -8.98 -7.62
N ASN A 187 -15.15 -9.64 -6.51
CA ASN A 187 -16.10 -10.52 -5.82
C ASN A 187 -16.69 -11.60 -6.73
N ASN A 188 -15.84 -12.24 -7.54
CA ASN A 188 -16.18 -13.27 -8.50
C ASN A 188 -17.14 -12.82 -9.64
N LYS A 189 -17.22 -11.52 -9.91
CA LYS A 189 -17.99 -10.94 -11.02
C LYS A 189 -17.08 -10.10 -11.89
N ASP A 190 -17.29 -10.18 -13.21
CA ASP A 190 -16.56 -9.32 -14.13
C ASP A 190 -16.75 -7.84 -13.75
N TYR A 191 -15.65 -7.12 -13.67
CA TYR A 191 -15.67 -5.76 -13.20
C TYR A 191 -14.71 -4.90 -14.03
N PHE A 192 -15.28 -3.98 -14.79
CA PHE A 192 -14.52 -3.03 -15.59
C PHE A 192 -13.98 -1.91 -14.69
N GLN A 193 -12.67 -1.77 -14.63
CA GLN A 193 -12.00 -0.74 -13.85
C GLN A 193 -11.70 0.45 -14.74
N PHE A 194 -12.21 1.62 -14.35
CA PHE A 194 -12.10 2.85 -15.12
C PHE A 194 -11.83 4.04 -14.19
N GLY A 195 -10.72 4.76 -14.43
CA GLY A 195 -10.35 5.86 -13.56
C GLY A 195 -9.14 6.65 -13.98
N PRO A 196 -8.85 7.75 -13.27
CA PRO A 196 -7.73 8.61 -13.55
C PRO A 196 -6.42 8.06 -12.97
N LEU A 197 -5.32 8.58 -13.52
CA LEU A 197 -4.01 8.58 -12.90
C LEU A 197 -3.92 9.76 -11.94
N ASP A 198 -3.47 9.51 -10.71
CA ASP A 198 -3.33 10.52 -9.65
C ASP A 198 -1.87 10.56 -9.15
N GLN A 199 -1.21 11.68 -9.35
CA GLN A 199 0.19 11.89 -8.96
C GLN A 199 0.33 12.50 -7.56
N GLY A 200 -0.74 13.03 -6.98
CA GLY A 200 -0.82 13.49 -5.59
C GLY A 200 0.08 14.67 -5.24
N TRP A 201 0.29 15.61 -6.18
CA TRP A 201 1.07 16.82 -5.95
C TRP A 201 0.17 18.03 -5.78
N TRP A 202 0.52 18.89 -4.84
CA TRP A 202 -0.28 20.05 -4.43
C TRP A 202 0.45 21.35 -4.73
N PRO A 203 -0.26 22.41 -5.22
CA PRO A 203 0.40 23.68 -5.56
C PRO A 203 1.09 24.35 -4.39
N ASP A 204 0.54 24.21 -3.20
CA ASP A 204 0.99 24.88 -1.97
C ASP A 204 1.67 23.94 -0.98
N GLY A 205 1.22 22.68 -0.91
CA GLY A 205 1.75 21.65 -0.01
C GLY A 205 2.77 20.70 -0.65
N LEU A 206 3.00 20.81 -1.95
CA LEU A 206 3.84 19.92 -2.75
C LEU A 206 3.45 18.44 -2.56
N TYR A 207 4.18 17.72 -1.74
CA TYR A 207 3.96 16.30 -1.47
C TYR A 207 2.81 16.04 -0.48
N THR A 208 2.39 17.08 0.25
CA THR A 208 1.40 17.00 1.32
C THR A 208 0.15 17.80 0.97
N ALA A 209 -1.02 17.21 1.08
CA ALA A 209 -2.28 17.92 0.92
C ALA A 209 -2.40 19.06 1.94
N PRO A 210 -2.95 20.23 1.56
CA PRO A 210 -3.05 21.39 2.44
C PRO A 210 -4.00 21.17 3.62
N THR A 211 -5.04 20.38 3.42
CA THR A 211 -6.00 20.00 4.46
C THR A 211 -6.46 18.55 4.29
N ASP A 212 -7.11 18.03 5.30
CA ASP A 212 -7.71 16.69 5.26
C ASP A 212 -8.90 16.62 4.29
N GLU A 213 -9.68 17.71 4.21
CA GLU A 213 -10.76 17.85 3.23
C GLU A 213 -10.24 17.85 1.80
N ALA A 214 -9.10 18.51 1.54
CA ALA A 214 -8.46 18.48 0.23
C ALA A 214 -8.03 17.06 -0.14
N LEU A 215 -7.42 16.34 0.78
CA LEU A 215 -7.01 14.96 0.58
C LEU A 215 -8.18 14.04 0.19
N ARG A 216 -9.34 14.25 0.82
CA ARG A 216 -10.58 13.51 0.53
C ARG A 216 -11.27 13.98 -0.75
N TYR A 217 -11.12 15.26 -1.10
CA TYR A 217 -11.84 15.90 -2.20
C TYR A 217 -11.55 15.24 -3.55
N ASP A 218 -10.30 14.94 -3.86
CA ASP A 218 -9.90 14.33 -5.14
C ASP A 218 -10.53 12.95 -5.32
N ILE A 219 -10.58 12.15 -4.25
CA ILE A 219 -11.23 10.83 -4.26
C ILE A 219 -12.73 10.99 -4.53
N GLN A 220 -13.39 11.94 -3.83
CA GLN A 220 -14.81 12.21 -4.01
C GLN A 220 -15.09 12.69 -5.43
N LYS A 221 -14.23 13.56 -5.97
CA LYS A 221 -14.40 14.06 -7.35
C LYS A 221 -14.20 12.99 -8.40
N ALA A 222 -13.25 12.07 -8.20
CA ALA A 222 -13.13 10.92 -9.08
C ALA A 222 -14.44 10.12 -9.13
N LYS A 223 -15.07 9.87 -7.99
CA LYS A 223 -16.38 9.21 -7.94
C LYS A 223 -17.51 10.04 -8.58
N ASP A 224 -17.56 11.34 -8.30
CA ASP A 224 -18.56 12.24 -8.87
C ASP A 224 -18.51 12.25 -10.41
N PHE A 225 -17.35 12.07 -11.00
CA PHE A 225 -17.15 11.92 -12.45
C PHE A 225 -17.47 10.51 -12.99
N GLY A 226 -17.87 9.58 -12.13
CA GLY A 226 -18.24 8.23 -12.52
C GLY A 226 -17.08 7.24 -12.59
N PHE A 227 -15.91 7.60 -12.08
CA PHE A 227 -14.79 6.68 -11.97
C PHE A 227 -14.98 5.70 -10.79
N ASN A 228 -14.49 4.48 -10.94
CA ASN A 228 -14.52 3.46 -9.91
C ASN A 228 -13.13 3.03 -9.41
N MET A 229 -12.07 3.59 -10.01
CA MET A 229 -10.69 3.34 -9.60
C MET A 229 -9.84 4.62 -9.72
N ILE A 230 -8.72 4.62 -9.01
CA ILE A 230 -7.63 5.60 -9.12
C ILE A 230 -6.32 4.81 -9.18
N ARG A 231 -5.44 5.13 -10.12
CA ARG A 231 -4.06 4.68 -10.07
C ARG A 231 -3.23 5.72 -9.32
N LYS A 232 -2.76 5.37 -8.13
CA LYS A 232 -1.81 6.19 -7.37
C LYS A 232 -0.43 6.03 -7.97
N HIS A 233 -0.05 7.03 -8.76
CA HIS A 233 1.07 6.97 -9.67
C HIS A 233 2.38 7.41 -9.01
N VAL A 234 3.30 6.45 -8.89
CA VAL A 234 4.70 6.65 -8.46
C VAL A 234 4.81 7.40 -7.12
N LYS A 235 3.79 7.25 -6.26
CA LYS A 235 3.71 7.90 -4.95
C LYS A 235 3.00 7.00 -3.94
N VAL A 236 3.37 7.11 -2.67
CA VAL A 236 2.62 6.60 -1.51
C VAL A 236 1.95 7.79 -0.83
N GLU A 237 0.70 7.63 -0.40
CA GLU A 237 -0.05 8.64 0.34
C GLU A 237 -0.04 8.37 1.86
N PRO A 238 -0.42 9.36 2.67
CA PRO A 238 -0.72 9.13 4.08
C PRO A 238 -1.85 8.10 4.25
N ALA A 239 -1.81 7.35 5.34
CA ALA A 239 -2.78 6.31 5.68
C ALA A 239 -4.25 6.76 5.54
N ARG A 240 -4.54 8.04 5.87
CA ARG A 240 -5.88 8.63 5.75
C ARG A 240 -6.43 8.62 4.33
N TRP A 241 -5.58 8.79 3.31
CA TRP A 241 -6.00 8.74 1.92
C TRP A 241 -6.58 7.37 1.55
N TYR A 242 -5.90 6.30 1.95
CA TYR A 242 -6.38 4.93 1.71
C TYR A 242 -7.65 4.64 2.51
N THR A 243 -7.72 5.12 3.75
CA THR A 243 -8.95 5.03 4.56
C THR A 243 -10.12 5.71 3.86
N TYR A 244 -9.93 6.87 3.24
CA TYR A 244 -10.97 7.53 2.45
C TYR A 244 -11.33 6.75 1.19
N CYS A 245 -10.37 6.13 0.50
CA CYS A 245 -10.65 5.24 -0.61
C CYS A 245 -11.53 4.06 -0.18
N ASP A 246 -11.23 3.46 0.97
CA ASP A 246 -12.01 2.35 1.53
C ASP A 246 -13.43 2.78 1.91
N GLN A 247 -13.59 3.92 2.56
CA GLN A 247 -14.88 4.45 3.02
C GLN A 247 -15.76 4.98 1.88
N LEU A 248 -15.17 5.66 0.93
CA LEU A 248 -15.89 6.22 -0.22
C LEU A 248 -16.16 5.17 -1.30
N GLY A 249 -15.42 4.07 -1.28
CA GLY A 249 -15.53 3.01 -2.27
C GLY A 249 -14.90 3.40 -3.61
N ILE A 250 -13.58 3.31 -3.71
CA ILE A 250 -12.86 3.45 -4.97
C ILE A 250 -11.71 2.45 -4.99
N LEU A 251 -11.49 1.78 -6.11
CA LEU A 251 -10.37 0.85 -6.27
C LEU A 251 -9.06 1.63 -6.41
N VAL A 252 -7.98 1.08 -5.89
CA VAL A 252 -6.65 1.68 -5.99
C VAL A 252 -5.68 0.72 -6.67
N TRP A 253 -5.00 1.21 -7.69
CA TRP A 253 -3.76 0.62 -8.20
C TRP A 253 -2.62 1.40 -7.57
N GLN A 254 -1.78 0.72 -6.82
CA GLN A 254 -0.69 1.34 -6.06
C GLN A 254 0.65 1.09 -6.74
N ASP A 255 1.26 2.17 -7.22
CA ASP A 255 2.61 2.13 -7.78
C ASP A 255 3.68 2.13 -6.69
N MET A 256 4.79 1.47 -6.97
CA MET A 256 6.06 1.70 -6.28
C MET A 256 6.62 3.07 -6.70
N PRO A 257 7.01 3.95 -5.76
CA PRO A 257 7.79 5.14 -6.07
C PRO A 257 9.19 4.77 -6.55
N SER A 258 9.30 4.23 -7.75
CA SER A 258 10.56 3.74 -8.31
C SER A 258 11.61 4.85 -8.43
N GLY A 259 12.76 4.52 -8.90
CA GLY A 259 13.87 5.43 -9.11
C GLY A 259 15.19 4.75 -8.83
N ASP A 260 16.25 5.46 -9.16
CA ASP A 260 17.64 5.07 -8.95
C ASP A 260 18.49 6.35 -9.03
N LYS A 261 19.78 6.28 -8.76
CA LYS A 261 20.68 7.35 -9.09
C LYS A 261 20.64 7.62 -10.59
N SER A 262 20.08 8.79 -10.97
CA SER A 262 19.86 9.16 -12.36
C SER A 262 19.12 8.07 -13.17
N PRO A 263 17.90 7.70 -12.78
CA PRO A 263 17.13 6.67 -13.45
C PRO A 263 16.91 7.07 -14.92
N GLN A 264 17.14 6.12 -15.81
CA GLN A 264 17.00 6.35 -17.23
C GLN A 264 15.78 5.61 -17.76
N TRP A 265 15.17 6.18 -18.80
CA TRP A 265 14.19 5.51 -19.61
C TRP A 265 14.88 4.45 -20.47
N GLN A 266 14.27 3.27 -20.54
CA GLN A 266 14.64 2.25 -21.50
C GLN A 266 13.66 2.30 -22.68
N ASN A 267 14.11 1.89 -23.86
CA ASN A 267 13.20 1.75 -25.00
C ASN A 267 12.16 0.68 -24.69
N HIS A 268 10.89 1.03 -24.89
CA HIS A 268 9.80 0.07 -24.75
C HIS A 268 9.97 -1.07 -25.75
N GLN A 269 9.97 -2.29 -25.26
CA GLN A 269 10.06 -3.49 -26.08
C GLN A 269 9.11 -4.55 -25.56
N TYR A 270 8.43 -5.20 -26.48
CA TYR A 270 7.53 -6.30 -26.16
C TYR A 270 8.33 -7.59 -26.03
N PHE A 271 8.30 -8.20 -24.83
CA PHE A 271 8.86 -9.52 -24.51
C PHE A 271 10.37 -9.74 -24.70
N ASN A 272 11.13 -8.73 -25.12
CA ASN A 272 12.58 -8.80 -25.30
C ASN A 272 13.28 -7.49 -24.87
N GLY A 273 12.66 -6.70 -24.01
CA GLY A 273 13.19 -5.41 -23.56
C GLY A 273 14.47 -5.57 -22.75
N SER A 274 15.37 -4.60 -22.91
CA SER A 274 16.48 -4.44 -21.98
C SER A 274 16.00 -3.76 -20.71
N GLU A 275 16.57 -4.16 -19.59
CA GLU A 275 16.29 -3.57 -18.27
C GLU A 275 17.55 -2.88 -17.75
N LEU A 276 17.38 -1.98 -16.78
CA LEU A 276 18.50 -1.40 -16.07
C LEU A 276 19.26 -2.47 -15.29
N ILE A 277 20.58 -2.34 -15.28
CA ILE A 277 21.44 -3.05 -14.32
C ILE A 277 21.66 -2.10 -13.14
N ARG A 278 20.94 -2.32 -12.07
CA ARG A 278 21.11 -1.55 -10.85
C ARG A 278 22.33 -2.01 -10.06
N SER A 279 22.92 -1.11 -9.27
CA SER A 279 23.88 -1.51 -8.25
C SER A 279 23.23 -2.40 -7.18
N ALA A 280 24.02 -3.20 -6.49
CA ALA A 280 23.52 -4.03 -5.39
C ALA A 280 22.85 -3.19 -4.28
N GLU A 281 23.34 -1.99 -4.04
CA GLU A 281 22.75 -1.04 -3.07
C GLU A 281 21.37 -0.55 -3.54
N SER A 282 21.23 -0.12 -4.80
CA SER A 282 19.98 0.32 -5.39
C SER A 282 18.93 -0.79 -5.39
N GLU A 283 19.33 -2.01 -5.78
CA GLU A 283 18.45 -3.18 -5.76
C GLU A 283 17.97 -3.51 -4.33
N ALA A 284 18.88 -3.49 -3.35
CA ALA A 284 18.55 -3.77 -1.96
C ALA A 284 17.58 -2.72 -1.38
N ASN A 285 17.82 -1.43 -1.65
CA ASN A 285 16.94 -0.35 -1.24
C ASN A 285 15.54 -0.48 -1.85
N TYR A 286 15.46 -0.75 -3.16
CA TYR A 286 14.16 -0.95 -3.83
C TYR A 286 13.38 -2.11 -3.21
N LYS A 287 14.00 -3.28 -3.07
CA LYS A 287 13.34 -4.49 -2.52
C LYS A 287 12.89 -4.28 -1.09
N LYS A 288 13.73 -3.62 -0.26
CA LYS A 288 13.39 -3.26 1.12
C LYS A 288 12.16 -2.36 1.17
N GLU A 289 12.20 -1.21 0.47
CA GLU A 289 11.13 -0.23 0.53
C GLU A 289 9.83 -0.77 -0.11
N TRP A 290 9.92 -1.54 -1.21
CA TRP A 290 8.75 -2.16 -1.81
C TRP A 290 8.05 -3.14 -0.86
N LYS A 291 8.83 -3.96 -0.17
CA LYS A 291 8.31 -4.85 0.87
C LYS A 291 7.63 -4.07 2.00
N GLU A 292 8.27 -3.04 2.51
CA GLU A 292 7.75 -2.21 3.61
C GLU A 292 6.46 -1.47 3.20
N ILE A 293 6.37 -0.97 1.97
CA ILE A 293 5.15 -0.36 1.41
C ILE A 293 4.00 -1.37 1.39
N ILE A 294 4.24 -2.59 0.89
CA ILE A 294 3.23 -3.64 0.87
C ILE A 294 2.80 -3.98 2.32
N ASP A 295 3.72 -4.16 3.24
CA ASP A 295 3.41 -4.45 4.65
C ASP A 295 2.53 -3.36 5.28
N CYS A 296 2.81 -2.09 5.01
CA CYS A 296 2.03 -0.97 5.52
C CYS A 296 0.64 -0.86 4.90
N LEU A 297 0.49 -1.23 3.62
CA LEU A 297 -0.71 -0.91 2.85
C LEU A 297 -1.62 -2.11 2.58
N ARG A 298 -1.16 -3.35 2.74
CA ARG A 298 -1.90 -4.55 2.36
C ARG A 298 -3.22 -4.77 3.12
N SER A 299 -3.46 -4.09 4.23
CA SER A 299 -4.72 -4.16 4.95
C SER A 299 -5.82 -3.25 4.41
N TYR A 300 -5.50 -2.32 3.47
CA TYR A 300 -6.50 -1.45 2.86
C TYR A 300 -7.25 -2.19 1.74
N PRO A 301 -8.55 -2.44 1.88
CA PRO A 301 -9.33 -3.20 0.90
C PRO A 301 -9.44 -2.52 -0.46
N SER A 302 -9.37 -1.21 -0.55
CA SER A 302 -9.40 -0.47 -1.81
C SER A 302 -8.23 -0.79 -2.73
N ILE A 303 -7.05 -1.12 -2.19
CA ILE A 303 -5.90 -1.51 -2.99
C ILE A 303 -6.15 -2.90 -3.58
N VAL A 304 -6.21 -2.99 -4.90
CA VAL A 304 -6.50 -4.22 -5.63
C VAL A 304 -5.39 -4.67 -6.58
N THR A 305 -4.48 -3.75 -6.91
CA THR A 305 -3.35 -4.03 -7.82
C THR A 305 -2.08 -3.36 -7.32
N TRP A 306 -1.00 -4.12 -7.29
CA TRP A 306 0.36 -3.64 -7.08
C TRP A 306 1.04 -3.38 -8.42
N VAL A 307 1.73 -2.24 -8.55
CA VAL A 307 2.41 -1.81 -9.77
C VAL A 307 3.89 -1.53 -9.48
N PRO A 308 4.78 -2.51 -9.61
CA PRO A 308 6.21 -2.35 -9.32
C PRO A 308 6.91 -1.31 -10.18
N PHE A 309 6.56 -1.18 -11.47
CA PHE A 309 7.25 -0.29 -12.40
C PHE A 309 6.30 0.51 -13.29
N ASN A 310 6.79 1.67 -13.75
CA ASN A 310 6.09 2.54 -14.69
C ASN A 310 6.99 2.86 -15.91
N GLU A 311 6.48 2.67 -17.12
CA GLU A 311 7.04 3.13 -18.41
C GLU A 311 8.53 2.84 -18.63
N ALA A 312 9.00 1.68 -18.23
CA ALA A 312 10.42 1.28 -18.30
C ALA A 312 11.40 2.17 -17.50
N TRP A 313 10.91 3.22 -16.84
CA TRP A 313 11.72 4.11 -16.02
C TRP A 313 12.21 3.41 -14.75
N GLY A 314 13.50 3.19 -14.66
CA GLY A 314 14.11 2.49 -13.54
C GLY A 314 13.77 1.00 -13.46
N GLN A 315 13.18 0.42 -14.49
CA GLN A 315 12.76 -0.98 -14.55
C GLN A 315 13.96 -1.93 -14.54
N PHE A 316 13.92 -2.93 -13.65
CA PHE A 316 14.97 -3.95 -13.51
C PHE A 316 14.38 -5.25 -12.97
N LYS A 317 14.92 -6.38 -13.39
CA LYS A 317 14.50 -7.73 -12.93
C LYS A 317 12.97 -7.87 -12.80
N THR A 318 12.24 -7.39 -13.79
CA THR A 318 10.77 -7.25 -13.73
C THR A 318 10.09 -8.57 -13.41
N VAL A 319 10.51 -9.67 -14.03
CA VAL A 319 9.93 -11.01 -13.78
C VAL A 319 10.12 -11.40 -12.31
N GLU A 320 11.35 -11.29 -11.79
CA GLU A 320 11.65 -11.63 -10.39
C GLU A 320 10.82 -10.79 -9.41
N ILE A 321 10.75 -9.47 -9.63
CA ILE A 321 10.02 -8.54 -8.76
C ILE A 321 8.51 -8.81 -8.82
N ALA A 322 7.95 -8.99 -10.02
CA ALA A 322 6.52 -9.25 -10.18
C ALA A 322 6.11 -10.59 -9.54
N GLU A 323 6.86 -11.65 -9.79
CA GLU A 323 6.59 -12.97 -9.21
C GLU A 323 6.75 -12.96 -7.69
N TRP A 324 7.77 -12.27 -7.17
CA TRP A 324 7.94 -12.07 -5.74
C TRP A 324 6.74 -11.31 -5.14
N THR A 325 6.32 -10.21 -5.77
CA THR A 325 5.17 -9.41 -5.31
C THR A 325 3.91 -10.25 -5.26
N LYS A 326 3.63 -11.01 -6.31
CA LYS A 326 2.46 -11.89 -6.40
C LYS A 326 2.47 -13.01 -5.34
N LYS A 327 3.64 -13.55 -5.05
CA LYS A 327 3.81 -14.57 -3.99
C LYS A 327 3.71 -13.96 -2.60
N TYR A 328 4.20 -12.73 -2.43
CA TYR A 328 4.22 -12.04 -1.14
C TYR A 328 2.82 -11.56 -0.72
N ASP A 329 2.02 -11.07 -1.66
CA ASP A 329 0.61 -10.72 -1.43
C ASP A 329 -0.29 -11.36 -2.49
N THR A 330 -0.82 -12.53 -2.17
CA THR A 330 -1.71 -13.30 -3.05
C THR A 330 -3.13 -12.76 -3.13
N SER A 331 -3.47 -11.74 -2.35
CA SER A 331 -4.80 -11.15 -2.26
C SER A 331 -5.03 -9.98 -3.22
N ARG A 332 -4.03 -9.66 -4.05
CA ARG A 332 -4.06 -8.58 -5.06
C ARG A 332 -3.51 -9.07 -6.40
N LEU A 333 -3.87 -8.34 -7.43
CA LEU A 333 -3.26 -8.49 -8.76
C LEU A 333 -1.92 -7.75 -8.82
N VAL A 334 -1.11 -8.14 -9.80
CA VAL A 334 0.17 -7.48 -10.11
C VAL A 334 0.18 -7.04 -11.56
N ASN A 335 0.30 -5.72 -11.76
CA ASN A 335 0.65 -5.11 -13.03
C ASN A 335 2.18 -4.92 -13.05
N PRO A 336 2.94 -5.78 -13.73
CA PRO A 336 4.40 -5.84 -13.54
C PRO A 336 5.12 -4.58 -13.98
N ALA A 337 4.64 -3.94 -15.05
CA ALA A 337 5.18 -2.68 -15.56
C ALA A 337 4.11 -1.96 -16.38
N SER A 338 3.53 -0.91 -15.82
CA SER A 338 2.53 -0.12 -16.51
C SER A 338 3.17 0.70 -17.62
N GLY A 339 2.83 0.38 -18.89
CA GLY A 339 3.39 1.02 -20.08
C GLY A 339 4.89 0.83 -20.29
N GLY A 340 5.50 -0.16 -19.63
CA GLY A 340 6.95 -0.40 -19.67
C GLY A 340 7.40 -1.44 -20.67
N ASN A 341 8.54 -2.06 -20.39
CA ASN A 341 8.97 -3.28 -21.07
C ASN A 341 8.12 -4.45 -20.57
N PHE A 342 7.56 -5.21 -21.50
CA PHE A 342 6.62 -6.28 -21.19
C PHE A 342 7.31 -7.63 -21.13
N TYR A 343 6.89 -8.44 -20.16
CA TYR A 343 7.34 -9.80 -19.94
C TYR A 343 6.13 -10.70 -19.66
N HIS A 344 6.28 -12.00 -19.89
CA HIS A 344 5.22 -12.98 -19.57
C HIS A 344 5.16 -13.24 -18.06
N THR A 345 4.73 -12.24 -17.30
CA THR A 345 4.61 -12.29 -15.84
C THR A 345 3.49 -11.36 -15.36
N GLY A 346 3.07 -11.51 -14.11
CA GLY A 346 1.97 -10.72 -13.54
C GLY A 346 0.59 -11.17 -14.03
N ASP A 347 -0.40 -10.31 -13.83
CA ASP A 347 -1.82 -10.62 -14.10
C ASP A 347 -2.38 -9.87 -15.31
N MET A 348 -1.66 -8.88 -15.83
CA MET A 348 -2.11 -8.04 -16.93
C MET A 348 -0.94 -7.49 -17.76
N LEU A 349 -1.25 -7.13 -18.99
CA LEU A 349 -0.42 -6.32 -19.88
C LEU A 349 -1.07 -4.94 -19.95
N ASP A 350 -0.31 -3.91 -19.56
CA ASP A 350 -0.77 -2.53 -19.50
C ASP A 350 -0.04 -1.68 -20.53
N LEU A 351 -0.78 -1.17 -21.51
CA LEU A 351 -0.25 -0.38 -22.62
C LEU A 351 -0.53 1.10 -22.39
N HIS A 352 0.50 1.93 -22.57
CA HIS A 352 0.33 3.38 -22.63
C HIS A 352 0.30 3.83 -24.09
N ASN A 353 -0.67 4.67 -24.45
CA ASN A 353 -0.74 5.29 -25.76
C ASN A 353 -1.05 6.79 -25.67
N TYR A 354 -0.39 7.57 -26.50
CA TYR A 354 -0.51 9.02 -26.57
C TYR A 354 -0.66 9.46 -28.03
N PRO A 355 -1.53 10.48 -28.35
CA PRO A 355 -2.29 11.31 -27.43
C PRO A 355 -3.70 10.76 -27.09
N GLY A 356 -4.16 9.71 -27.74
CA GLY A 356 -5.52 9.18 -27.56
C GLY A 356 -5.54 7.74 -27.12
N PRO A 357 -6.69 7.26 -26.59
CA PRO A 357 -6.83 5.86 -26.21
C PRO A 357 -6.85 4.96 -27.44
N GLU A 358 -5.81 4.19 -27.63
CA GLU A 358 -5.67 3.23 -28.69
C GLU A 358 -4.99 1.97 -28.15
N MET A 359 -5.42 0.80 -28.58
CA MET A 359 -4.76 -0.46 -28.24
C MET A 359 -4.12 -1.04 -29.49
N TYR A 360 -2.78 -0.99 -29.51
CA TYR A 360 -1.99 -1.59 -30.57
C TYR A 360 -1.20 -2.76 -30.00
N LEU A 361 -1.48 -3.94 -30.52
CA LEU A 361 -0.69 -5.14 -30.26
C LEU A 361 -0.14 -5.61 -31.61
N ALA A 362 1.18 -5.85 -31.69
CA ALA A 362 1.78 -6.40 -32.89
C ALA A 362 1.27 -7.83 -33.16
N ASP A 363 1.31 -8.25 -34.43
CA ASP A 363 0.88 -9.60 -34.83
C ASP A 363 1.73 -10.65 -34.09
N GLY A 364 1.07 -11.57 -33.37
CA GLY A 364 1.69 -12.58 -32.53
C GLY A 364 1.75 -12.26 -31.02
N GLU A 365 1.30 -11.08 -30.62
CA GLU A 365 1.25 -10.62 -29.21
C GLU A 365 -0.16 -10.72 -28.60
N ARG A 366 -1.10 -11.38 -29.27
CA ARG A 366 -2.50 -11.55 -28.86
C ARG A 366 -2.72 -12.86 -28.10
#